data_ea53cb287eca6a14209bedac0b25ada8
#
_entry.id   ea53cb287eca6a14209bedac0b25ada8
#
_cell.length_a   1.000
_cell.length_b   1.000
_cell.length_c   1.000
_cell.angle_alpha   90.00
_cell.angle_beta   90.00
_cell.angle_gamma   90.00
#
_symmetry.space_group_name_H-M   'P 1'
#
loop_
_entity.id
_entity.type
_entity.pdbx_description
1 polymer ?
#
loop_
_entity_poly.entity_id
_entity_poly.type
_entity_poly.pdbx_seq_one_letter_code
_entity_poly.pdbx_strand_id
1 'polypeptide(L)'
;SSSYLALHRGIPAERAAELSFVPYRPRWPEDLDPKASVIEQVRRRDQLLFFPFDGVDPFLQLLREAAERPDVMSIKITIYRLATASKVAHILCKAADNGKEVTVLMELRARFDEENNISWSRLLEDSGCRVIYGVEDYKCHSKICLITMRRGDRLSYITQIGTGNYNERTNEQYTDLSLMTAREDIGLDGAAFFQNMLVGNL
;
A
#
# COMPACT_ATOMS: atom_id res chain seq x y z
N SER A 1 -17.11 18.18 13.93
CA SER A 1 -17.33 17.68 12.56
C SER A 1 -18.41 16.59 12.48
N SER A 2 -18.54 15.69 13.46
CA SER A 2 -19.64 14.70 13.49
C SER A 2 -21.02 15.35 13.54
N SER A 3 -21.14 16.54 14.16
CA SER A 3 -22.39 17.31 14.23
C SER A 3 -22.89 17.79 12.87
N TYR A 4 -21.98 18.15 11.94
CA TYR A 4 -22.37 18.55 10.58
C TYR A 4 -22.91 17.38 9.78
N LEU A 5 -22.34 16.19 9.92
CA LEU A 5 -22.84 14.98 9.29
C LEU A 5 -24.24 14.59 9.83
N ALA A 6 -24.48 14.80 11.13
CA ALA A 6 -25.80 14.57 11.72
C ALA A 6 -26.84 15.55 11.17
N LEU A 7 -26.48 16.84 11.02
CA LEU A 7 -27.34 17.85 10.39
C LEU A 7 -27.63 17.52 8.95
N HIS A 8 -26.63 17.14 8.17
CA HIS A 8 -26.80 16.76 6.77
C HIS A 8 -27.75 15.56 6.59
N ARG A 9 -27.68 14.57 7.48
CA ARG A 9 -28.59 13.41 7.48
C ARG A 9 -30.04 13.75 7.80
N GLY A 10 -30.28 14.88 8.48
CA GLY A 10 -31.61 15.38 8.81
C GLY A 10 -32.25 16.27 7.73
N ILE A 11 -31.52 16.57 6.63
CA ILE A 11 -32.01 17.40 5.53
C ILE A 11 -32.67 16.47 4.47
N PRO A 12 -33.85 16.85 3.89
CA PRO A 12 -34.41 16.10 2.76
C PRO A 12 -33.41 15.94 1.61
N ALA A 13 -33.40 14.75 1.00
CA ALA A 13 -32.40 14.36 -0.01
C ALA A 13 -32.25 15.36 -1.17
N GLU A 14 -33.39 15.92 -1.64
CA GLU A 14 -33.41 16.93 -2.71
C GLU A 14 -32.63 18.18 -2.32
N ARG A 15 -32.85 18.67 -1.08
CA ARG A 15 -32.17 19.87 -0.56
C ARG A 15 -30.72 19.57 -0.15
N ALA A 16 -30.43 18.35 0.29
CA ALA A 16 -29.05 17.92 0.57
C ALA A 16 -28.17 17.94 -0.69
N ALA A 17 -28.74 17.55 -1.84
CA ALA A 17 -28.06 17.59 -3.13
C ALA A 17 -27.68 19.01 -3.57
N GLU A 18 -28.55 20.01 -3.33
CA GLU A 18 -28.27 21.42 -3.62
C GLU A 18 -27.18 22.01 -2.72
N LEU A 19 -27.04 21.49 -1.49
CA LEU A 19 -26.10 21.98 -0.47
C LEU A 19 -24.77 21.19 -0.46
N SER A 20 -24.60 20.22 -1.33
CA SER A 20 -23.44 19.34 -1.38
C SER A 20 -22.72 19.48 -2.71
N PHE A 21 -21.38 19.51 -2.64
CA PHE A 21 -20.59 19.36 -3.86
C PHE A 21 -20.72 17.93 -4.39
N VAL A 22 -20.65 17.78 -5.71
CA VAL A 22 -20.51 16.46 -6.32
C VAL A 22 -19.24 15.81 -5.78
N PRO A 23 -19.34 14.60 -5.17
CA PRO A 23 -18.13 13.94 -4.65
C PRO A 23 -17.12 13.74 -5.77
N TYR A 24 -15.87 14.14 -5.51
CA TYR A 24 -14.77 13.83 -6.42
C TYR A 24 -14.56 12.31 -6.43
N ARG A 25 -14.31 11.77 -7.62
CA ARG A 25 -13.94 10.37 -7.81
C ARG A 25 -12.51 10.30 -8.32
N PRO A 26 -11.59 9.64 -7.59
CA PRO A 26 -10.24 9.41 -8.06
C PRO A 26 -10.25 8.73 -9.44
N ARG A 27 -9.34 9.12 -10.31
CA ARG A 27 -9.23 8.58 -11.66
C ARG A 27 -8.01 7.68 -11.80
N TRP A 28 -8.02 6.84 -12.80
CA TRP A 28 -6.80 6.18 -13.25
C TRP A 28 -5.87 7.24 -13.87
N PRO A 29 -4.55 7.24 -13.52
CA PRO A 29 -3.60 8.24 -14.06
C PRO A 29 -3.53 8.17 -15.59
N GLU A 30 -3.48 9.34 -16.24
CA GLU A 30 -3.44 9.43 -17.70
C GLU A 30 -2.17 8.80 -18.30
N ASP A 31 -1.08 8.84 -17.54
CA ASP A 31 0.24 8.33 -17.94
C ASP A 31 0.38 6.80 -17.83
N LEU A 32 -0.61 6.11 -17.28
CA LEU A 32 -0.65 4.66 -17.11
C LEU A 32 -1.75 4.04 -17.97
N ASP A 33 -1.40 3.07 -18.82
CA ASP A 33 -2.39 2.28 -19.53
C ASP A 33 -2.99 1.22 -18.59
N PRO A 34 -4.32 1.27 -18.30
CA PRO A 34 -4.98 0.33 -17.41
C PRO A 34 -5.05 -1.11 -17.98
N LYS A 35 -4.79 -1.29 -19.27
CA LYS A 35 -4.80 -2.60 -19.95
C LYS A 35 -3.42 -3.24 -20.04
N ALA A 36 -2.36 -2.50 -19.72
CA ALA A 36 -0.99 -2.99 -19.77
C ALA A 36 -0.46 -3.30 -18.36
N SER A 37 0.53 -4.18 -18.26
CA SER A 37 1.19 -4.48 -16.98
C SER A 37 1.77 -3.22 -16.33
N VAL A 38 1.36 -2.94 -15.11
CA VAL A 38 1.88 -1.81 -14.32
C VAL A 38 3.36 -2.03 -14.00
N ILE A 39 3.77 -3.26 -13.69
CA ILE A 39 5.19 -3.62 -13.48
C ILE A 39 6.03 -3.23 -14.70
N GLU A 40 5.59 -3.59 -15.89
CA GLU A 40 6.37 -3.28 -17.10
C GLU A 40 6.35 -1.78 -17.45
N GLN A 41 5.30 -1.06 -17.08
CA GLN A 41 5.25 0.39 -17.25
C GLN A 41 6.20 1.09 -16.28
N VAL A 42 6.20 0.71 -15.00
CA VAL A 42 7.12 1.25 -13.97
C VAL A 42 8.59 0.97 -14.34
N ARG A 43 8.88 -0.17 -14.96
CA ARG A 43 10.23 -0.50 -15.43
C ARG A 43 10.74 0.39 -16.57
N ARG A 44 9.82 0.98 -17.33
CA ARG A 44 10.17 1.90 -18.43
C ARG A 44 10.31 3.33 -17.95
N ARG A 45 9.51 3.74 -16.98
CA ARG A 45 9.45 5.09 -16.43
C ARG A 45 8.85 5.09 -15.04
N ASP A 46 9.42 5.89 -14.16
CA ASP A 46 8.85 6.16 -12.83
C ASP A 46 7.40 6.65 -12.95
N GLN A 47 6.55 6.19 -12.05
CA GLN A 47 5.14 6.57 -11.99
C GLN A 47 4.87 7.26 -10.67
N LEU A 48 4.30 8.46 -10.72
CA LEU A 48 3.92 9.24 -9.56
C LEU A 48 2.40 9.36 -9.50
N LEU A 49 1.80 8.84 -8.42
CA LEU A 49 0.38 9.03 -8.12
C LEU A 49 0.23 10.20 -7.17
N PHE A 50 -0.79 11.02 -7.41
CA PHE A 50 -1.13 12.16 -6.59
C PHE A 50 -2.55 11.99 -6.02
N PHE A 51 -2.63 11.52 -4.80
CA PHE A 51 -3.90 11.37 -4.08
C PHE A 51 -4.46 12.72 -3.63
N PRO A 52 -5.79 12.90 -3.53
CA PRO A 52 -6.85 11.96 -3.88
C PRO A 52 -7.27 12.01 -5.36
N PHE A 53 -6.53 12.73 -6.21
CA PHE A 53 -6.90 12.95 -7.62
C PHE A 53 -6.69 11.70 -8.47
N ASP A 54 -5.59 11.00 -8.25
CA ASP A 54 -5.36 9.67 -8.77
C ASP A 54 -5.90 8.61 -7.81
N GLY A 55 -6.37 7.48 -8.36
CA GLY A 55 -6.80 6.35 -7.55
C GLY A 55 -5.63 5.51 -7.05
N VAL A 56 -5.88 4.70 -6.03
CA VAL A 56 -4.92 3.73 -5.50
C VAL A 56 -4.84 2.46 -6.38
N ASP A 57 -5.75 2.31 -7.33
CA ASP A 57 -5.88 1.10 -8.15
C ASP A 57 -4.62 0.72 -8.93
N PRO A 58 -3.79 1.65 -9.46
CA PRO A 58 -2.51 1.27 -10.08
C PRO A 58 -1.55 0.57 -9.10
N PHE A 59 -1.46 1.02 -7.86
CA PHE A 59 -0.65 0.35 -6.85
C PHE A 59 -1.23 -1.02 -6.48
N LEU A 60 -2.55 -1.14 -6.36
CA LEU A 60 -3.19 -2.44 -6.13
C LEU A 60 -2.97 -3.40 -7.30
N GLN A 61 -2.97 -2.89 -8.54
CA GLN A 61 -2.68 -3.69 -9.72
C GLN A 61 -1.21 -4.15 -9.73
N LEU A 62 -0.27 -3.26 -9.39
CA LEU A 62 1.15 -3.59 -9.21
C LEU A 62 1.31 -4.78 -8.23
N LEU A 63 0.64 -4.71 -7.08
CA LEU A 63 0.68 -5.79 -6.08
C LEU A 63 0.05 -7.09 -6.57
N ARG A 64 -1.09 -7.03 -7.30
CA ARG A 64 -1.73 -8.24 -7.87
C ARG A 64 -0.80 -8.90 -8.89
N GLU A 65 -0.21 -8.12 -9.77
CA GLU A 65 0.77 -8.63 -10.73
C GLU A 65 1.95 -9.28 -10.01
N ALA A 66 2.49 -8.63 -8.97
CA ALA A 66 3.58 -9.18 -8.17
C ALA A 66 3.20 -10.50 -7.49
N ALA A 67 1.97 -10.61 -6.99
CA ALA A 67 1.48 -11.84 -6.35
C ALA A 67 1.38 -13.02 -7.32
N GLU A 68 1.18 -12.78 -8.61
CA GLU A 68 0.94 -13.82 -9.62
C GLU A 68 2.18 -14.13 -10.47
N ARG A 69 3.09 -13.19 -10.66
CA ARG A 69 4.25 -13.34 -11.56
C ARG A 69 5.26 -14.35 -11.04
N PRO A 70 5.72 -15.31 -11.87
CA PRO A 70 6.68 -16.33 -11.46
C PRO A 70 8.10 -15.77 -11.19
N ASP A 71 8.46 -14.63 -11.80
CA ASP A 71 9.76 -13.97 -11.61
C ASP A 71 9.82 -13.11 -10.32
N VAL A 72 8.70 -12.88 -9.63
CA VAL A 72 8.66 -12.22 -8.32
C VAL A 72 9.00 -13.23 -7.23
N MET A 73 10.01 -12.90 -6.41
CA MET A 73 10.48 -13.71 -5.29
C MET A 73 9.87 -13.28 -3.97
N SER A 74 9.87 -11.96 -3.72
CA SER A 74 9.41 -11.44 -2.44
C SER A 74 8.68 -10.10 -2.58
N ILE A 75 7.80 -9.85 -1.61
CA ILE A 75 7.13 -8.58 -1.38
C ILE A 75 7.35 -8.20 0.08
N LYS A 76 7.98 -7.04 0.32
CA LYS A 76 8.20 -6.49 1.66
C LYS A 76 7.50 -5.15 1.76
N ILE A 77 6.72 -4.94 2.82
CA ILE A 77 5.89 -3.74 2.96
C ILE A 77 5.81 -3.29 4.41
N THR A 78 5.80 -1.96 4.61
CA THR A 78 5.48 -1.37 5.91
C THR A 78 4.01 -1.08 6.00
N ILE A 79 3.37 -1.39 7.11
CA ILE A 79 1.95 -1.12 7.33
C ILE A 79 1.78 -0.36 8.64
N TYR A 80 1.28 0.87 8.54
CA TYR A 80 0.90 1.69 9.69
C TYR A 80 -0.61 1.59 9.98
N ARG A 81 -1.44 1.66 8.94
CA ARG A 81 -2.90 1.55 9.01
C ARG A 81 -3.46 0.85 7.79
N LEU A 82 -4.34 -0.10 8.02
CA LEU A 82 -5.12 -0.76 6.98
C LEU A 82 -6.60 -0.36 7.07
N ALA A 83 -7.29 -0.40 5.94
CA ALA A 83 -8.74 -0.31 5.93
C ALA A 83 -9.35 -1.56 6.58
N THR A 84 -10.57 -1.45 7.13
CA THR A 84 -11.29 -2.61 7.70
C THR A 84 -11.50 -3.72 6.68
N ALA A 85 -11.67 -3.39 5.39
CA ALA A 85 -11.73 -4.32 4.27
C ALA A 85 -10.56 -4.03 3.31
N SER A 86 -9.33 -4.26 3.77
CA SER A 86 -8.12 -3.91 3.03
C SER A 86 -7.88 -4.85 1.84
N LYS A 87 -7.89 -4.30 0.63
CA LYS A 87 -7.47 -5.00 -0.59
C LYS A 87 -5.98 -5.33 -0.55
N VAL A 88 -5.15 -4.44 0.03
CA VAL A 88 -3.71 -4.65 0.18
C VAL A 88 -3.43 -5.92 0.97
N ALA A 89 -4.06 -6.08 2.16
CA ALA A 89 -3.86 -7.26 2.99
C ALA A 89 -4.27 -8.55 2.27
N HIS A 90 -5.42 -8.56 1.60
CA HIS A 90 -5.87 -9.73 0.83
C HIS A 90 -4.92 -10.09 -0.32
N ILE A 91 -4.33 -9.10 -1.01
CA ILE A 91 -3.36 -9.37 -2.07
C ILE A 91 -2.07 -9.95 -1.48
N LEU A 92 -1.63 -9.48 -0.31
CA LEU A 92 -0.45 -10.02 0.37
C LEU A 92 -0.65 -11.48 0.81
N CYS A 93 -1.84 -11.81 1.36
CA CYS A 93 -2.20 -13.21 1.65
C CYS A 93 -2.13 -14.07 0.38
N LYS A 94 -2.75 -13.61 -0.72
CA LYS A 94 -2.69 -14.32 -2.02
C LYS A 94 -1.27 -14.49 -2.54
N ALA A 95 -0.40 -13.49 -2.33
CA ALA A 95 1.00 -13.60 -2.72
C ALA A 95 1.72 -14.71 -1.93
N ALA A 96 1.50 -14.80 -0.62
CA ALA A 96 2.05 -15.87 0.21
C ALA A 96 1.51 -17.25 -0.21
N ASP A 97 0.20 -17.37 -0.46
CA ASP A 97 -0.43 -18.60 -0.99
C ASP A 97 0.18 -19.04 -2.32
N ASN A 98 0.60 -18.08 -3.15
CA ASN A 98 1.30 -18.33 -4.42
C ASN A 98 2.82 -18.61 -4.24
N GLY A 99 3.29 -18.78 -3.00
CA GLY A 99 4.68 -19.14 -2.68
C GLY A 99 5.66 -17.97 -2.70
N LYS A 100 5.20 -16.72 -2.64
CA LYS A 100 6.09 -15.55 -2.51
C LYS A 100 6.51 -15.39 -1.05
N GLU A 101 7.77 -14.96 -0.85
CA GLU A 101 8.21 -14.51 0.47
C GLU A 101 7.57 -13.15 0.76
N VAL A 102 6.58 -13.11 1.65
CA VAL A 102 5.90 -11.87 2.04
C VAL A 102 6.33 -11.47 3.44
N THR A 103 6.91 -10.27 3.57
CA THR A 103 7.29 -9.68 4.86
C THR A 103 6.51 -8.40 5.08
N VAL A 104 5.82 -8.32 6.19
CA VAL A 104 5.02 -7.17 6.60
C VAL A 104 5.58 -6.59 7.89
N LEU A 105 6.11 -5.38 7.84
CA LEU A 105 6.48 -4.61 9.03
C LEU A 105 5.23 -3.85 9.50
N MET A 106 4.60 -4.33 10.57
CA MET A 106 3.34 -3.79 11.10
C MET A 106 3.58 -2.93 12.32
N GLU A 107 3.09 -1.68 12.30
CA GLU A 107 3.06 -0.80 13.47
C GLU A 107 1.77 -1.06 14.28
N LEU A 108 1.90 -1.75 15.41
CA LEU A 108 0.74 -2.05 16.27
C LEU A 108 0.25 -0.84 17.08
N ARG A 109 1.13 0.13 17.35
CA ARG A 109 0.81 1.34 18.14
C ARG A 109 0.17 2.45 17.30
N ALA A 110 -0.50 2.09 16.20
CA ALA A 110 -1.24 3.02 15.36
C ALA A 110 -2.50 3.47 16.12
N ARG A 111 -2.49 4.71 16.61
CA ARG A 111 -3.55 5.28 17.47
C ARG A 111 -4.92 5.11 16.81
N PHE A 112 -5.88 4.50 17.53
CA PHE A 112 -7.27 4.19 17.14
C PHE A 112 -7.45 3.03 16.13
N ASP A 113 -6.38 2.34 15.74
CA ASP A 113 -6.47 1.22 14.78
C ASP A 113 -5.82 -0.07 15.31
N GLU A 114 -5.51 -0.14 16.62
CA GLU A 114 -4.79 -1.24 17.25
C GLU A 114 -5.51 -2.59 17.05
N GLU A 115 -6.82 -2.65 17.32
CA GLU A 115 -7.60 -3.89 17.17
C GLU A 115 -7.68 -4.35 15.71
N ASN A 116 -7.85 -3.40 14.79
CA ASN A 116 -7.89 -3.69 13.36
C ASN A 116 -6.54 -4.22 12.87
N ASN A 117 -5.42 -3.60 13.30
CA ASN A 117 -4.09 -4.05 12.93
C ASN A 117 -3.75 -5.43 13.54
N ILE A 118 -4.17 -5.71 14.77
CA ILE A 118 -4.01 -7.04 15.39
C ILE A 118 -4.79 -8.10 14.60
N SER A 119 -6.01 -7.81 14.19
CA SER A 119 -6.83 -8.74 13.41
C SER A 119 -6.18 -9.04 12.05
N TRP A 120 -5.66 -8.01 11.37
CA TRP A 120 -4.96 -8.18 10.10
C TRP A 120 -3.62 -8.90 10.25
N SER A 121 -2.86 -8.64 11.35
CA SER A 121 -1.58 -9.32 11.55
C SER A 121 -1.77 -10.84 11.68
N ARG A 122 -2.78 -11.27 12.41
CA ARG A 122 -3.12 -12.70 12.55
C ARG A 122 -3.49 -13.33 11.21
N LEU A 123 -4.34 -12.66 10.42
CA LEU A 123 -4.72 -13.17 9.10
C LEU A 123 -3.52 -13.30 8.17
N LEU A 124 -2.60 -12.31 8.18
CA LEU A 124 -1.38 -12.34 7.39
C LEU A 124 -0.46 -13.50 7.83
N GLU A 125 -0.26 -13.69 9.15
CA GLU A 125 0.52 -14.80 9.70
C GLU A 125 -0.09 -16.16 9.34
N ASP A 126 -1.41 -16.32 9.48
CA ASP A 126 -2.13 -17.54 9.12
C ASP A 126 -2.02 -17.89 7.63
N SER A 127 -1.87 -16.87 6.78
CA SER A 127 -1.62 -17.02 5.34
C SER A 127 -0.15 -17.27 4.99
N GLY A 128 0.74 -17.36 5.97
CA GLY A 128 2.17 -17.61 5.75
C GLY A 128 3.02 -16.36 5.51
N CYS A 129 2.48 -15.17 5.70
CA CYS A 129 3.29 -13.95 5.70
C CYS A 129 4.15 -13.86 6.95
N ARG A 130 5.38 -13.38 6.83
CA ARG A 130 6.21 -13.02 7.96
C ARG A 130 5.81 -11.63 8.46
N VAL A 131 5.16 -11.55 9.61
CA VAL A 131 4.83 -10.27 10.25
C VAL A 131 5.93 -9.91 11.24
N ILE A 132 6.43 -8.67 11.16
CA ILE A 132 7.41 -8.10 12.08
C ILE A 132 6.70 -6.94 12.76
N TYR A 133 6.74 -6.94 14.06
CA TYR A 133 6.26 -5.83 14.86
C TYR A 133 7.39 -4.84 15.08
N GLY A 134 7.05 -3.55 15.07
CA GLY A 134 8.04 -2.49 15.14
C GLY A 134 8.92 -2.54 16.40
N VAL A 135 9.98 -1.75 16.42
CA VAL A 135 10.94 -1.68 17.54
C VAL A 135 10.32 -0.98 18.74
N GLU A 136 10.64 -1.44 19.96
CA GLU A 136 9.90 -1.11 21.19
C GLU A 136 9.78 0.40 21.46
N ASP A 137 10.83 1.18 21.27
CA ASP A 137 10.85 2.62 21.57
C ASP A 137 10.61 3.53 20.36
N TYR A 138 10.44 2.97 19.18
CA TYR A 138 10.30 3.71 17.93
C TYR A 138 9.05 3.31 17.16
N LYS A 139 8.51 4.25 16.38
CA LYS A 139 7.40 3.98 15.46
C LYS A 139 7.90 3.93 14.03
N CYS A 140 7.56 2.85 13.35
CA CYS A 140 7.77 2.79 11.90
C CYS A 140 6.66 3.58 11.19
N HIS A 141 7.00 4.79 10.74
CA HIS A 141 6.07 5.66 10.00
C HIS A 141 6.36 5.72 8.50
N SER A 142 7.35 5.00 8.01
CA SER A 142 7.67 4.89 6.58
C SER A 142 6.53 4.19 5.82
N LYS A 143 6.37 4.55 4.55
CA LYS A 143 5.45 3.91 3.61
C LYS A 143 6.27 3.46 2.42
N ILE A 144 6.70 2.21 2.50
CA ILE A 144 7.54 1.59 1.48
C ILE A 144 7.05 0.17 1.19
N CYS A 145 6.96 -0.15 -0.09
CA CYS A 145 6.73 -1.49 -0.58
C CYS A 145 7.85 -1.84 -1.56
N LEU A 146 8.56 -2.94 -1.28
CA LEU A 146 9.65 -3.44 -2.10
C LEU A 146 9.25 -4.79 -2.71
N ILE A 147 9.24 -4.88 -4.03
CA ILE A 147 9.05 -6.10 -4.79
C ILE A 147 10.39 -6.50 -5.37
N THR A 148 10.88 -7.70 -4.99
CA THR A 148 12.13 -8.25 -5.52
C THR A 148 11.81 -9.30 -6.58
N MET A 149 12.43 -9.14 -7.75
CA MET A 149 12.26 -10.04 -8.89
C MET A 149 13.59 -10.64 -9.29
N ARG A 150 13.56 -11.87 -9.84
CA ARG A 150 14.75 -12.56 -10.39
C ARG A 150 14.60 -12.70 -11.89
N ARG A 151 15.65 -12.30 -12.62
CA ARG A 151 15.79 -12.54 -14.06
C ARG A 151 17.15 -13.19 -14.32
N GLY A 152 17.15 -14.52 -14.53
CA GLY A 152 18.37 -15.30 -14.57
C GLY A 152 19.13 -15.18 -13.25
N ASP A 153 20.40 -14.75 -13.30
CA ASP A 153 21.24 -14.55 -12.12
C ASP A 153 21.17 -13.13 -11.52
N ARG A 154 20.33 -12.25 -12.08
CA ARG A 154 20.20 -10.86 -11.60
C ARG A 154 18.93 -10.65 -10.80
N LEU A 155 19.06 -9.89 -9.71
CA LEU A 155 17.91 -9.34 -9.01
C LEU A 155 17.55 -7.98 -9.61
N SER A 156 16.27 -7.68 -9.61
CA SER A 156 15.72 -6.37 -9.95
C SER A 156 14.62 -6.02 -8.97
N TYR A 157 14.35 -4.73 -8.83
CA TYR A 157 13.46 -4.21 -7.83
C TYR A 157 12.37 -3.34 -8.45
N ILE A 158 11.18 -3.38 -7.85
CA ILE A 158 10.19 -2.31 -7.96
C ILE A 158 9.97 -1.82 -6.55
N THR A 159 10.16 -0.52 -6.34
CA THR A 159 9.96 0.11 -5.03
C THR A 159 8.84 1.12 -5.15
N GLN A 160 7.85 1.02 -4.27
CA GLN A 160 6.88 2.09 -4.07
C GLN A 160 7.21 2.79 -2.76
N ILE A 161 7.26 4.13 -2.81
CA ILE A 161 7.48 4.99 -1.64
C ILE A 161 6.37 6.03 -1.61
N GLY A 162 5.76 6.24 -0.45
CA GLY A 162 4.67 7.19 -0.31
C GLY A 162 4.74 8.04 0.94
N THR A 163 3.99 9.13 0.91
CA THR A 163 3.72 9.97 2.08
C THR A 163 2.50 9.50 2.86
N GLY A 164 1.53 8.87 2.17
CA GLY A 164 0.27 8.36 2.70
C GLY A 164 0.30 6.89 3.09
N ASN A 165 -0.60 6.48 3.99
CA ASN A 165 -0.73 5.10 4.42
C ASN A 165 -1.34 4.20 3.33
N TYR A 166 -1.10 2.89 3.42
CA TYR A 166 -1.76 1.88 2.58
C TYR A 166 -3.20 1.61 3.04
N ASN A 167 -4.02 2.65 2.94
CA ASN A 167 -5.42 2.61 3.34
C ASN A 167 -6.26 3.28 2.25
N GLU A 168 -7.05 2.49 1.55
CA GLU A 168 -7.81 2.88 0.37
C GLU A 168 -8.78 4.04 0.66
N ARG A 169 -9.34 4.09 1.89
CA ARG A 169 -10.26 5.16 2.30
C ARG A 169 -9.56 6.48 2.54
N THR A 170 -8.38 6.44 3.17
CA THR A 170 -7.63 7.68 3.45
C THR A 170 -7.04 8.26 2.18
N ASN A 171 -6.69 7.44 1.20
CA ASN A 171 -6.18 7.89 -0.10
C ASN A 171 -7.21 8.70 -0.90
N GLU A 172 -8.51 8.55 -0.60
CA GLU A 172 -9.57 9.37 -1.20
C GLU A 172 -9.80 10.69 -0.47
N GLN A 173 -9.12 10.94 0.65
CA GLN A 173 -9.38 12.08 1.53
C GLN A 173 -8.16 12.97 1.78
N TYR A 174 -6.97 12.41 1.71
CA TYR A 174 -5.72 13.09 2.03
C TYR A 174 -4.90 13.37 0.78
N THR A 175 -4.22 14.50 0.79
CA THR A 175 -3.27 14.86 -0.25
C THR A 175 -1.93 14.19 0.03
N ASP A 176 -1.61 13.17 -0.75
CA ASP A 176 -0.41 12.36 -0.60
C ASP A 176 0.23 12.05 -1.96
N LEU A 177 1.51 11.73 -1.94
CA LEU A 177 2.27 11.28 -3.10
C LEU A 177 2.66 9.82 -2.97
N SER A 178 2.67 9.10 -4.08
CA SER A 178 3.09 7.70 -4.16
C SER A 178 3.92 7.49 -5.42
N LEU A 179 5.23 7.32 -5.24
CA LEU A 179 6.18 7.04 -6.31
C LEU A 179 6.34 5.52 -6.48
N MET A 180 6.19 5.02 -7.69
CA MET A 180 6.56 3.65 -8.08
C MET A 180 7.75 3.73 -9.05
N THR A 181 8.86 3.08 -8.72
CA THR A 181 10.12 3.16 -9.48
C THR A 181 10.81 1.81 -9.59
N ALA A 182 11.53 1.60 -10.69
CA ALA A 182 12.40 0.45 -10.91
C ALA A 182 13.90 0.80 -10.77
N ARG A 183 14.22 1.95 -10.20
CA ARG A 183 15.62 2.35 -9.96
C ARG A 183 16.28 1.39 -8.98
N GLU A 184 17.44 0.87 -9.40
CA GLU A 184 18.18 -0.15 -8.64
C GLU A 184 18.71 0.41 -7.31
N ASP A 185 19.23 1.64 -7.30
CA ASP A 185 19.73 2.32 -6.10
C ASP A 185 18.64 2.44 -5.01
N ILE A 186 17.43 2.86 -5.39
CA ILE A 186 16.28 2.94 -4.47
C ILE A 186 15.85 1.54 -4.00
N GLY A 187 15.92 0.55 -4.88
CA GLY A 187 15.64 -0.85 -4.55
C GLY A 187 16.62 -1.43 -3.53
N LEU A 188 17.90 -1.13 -3.68
CA LEU A 188 18.96 -1.54 -2.74
C LEU A 188 18.79 -0.87 -1.37
N ASP A 189 18.47 0.43 -1.34
CA ASP A 189 18.18 1.16 -0.10
C ASP A 189 16.94 0.56 0.61
N GLY A 190 15.90 0.22 -0.16
CA GLY A 190 14.72 -0.47 0.36
C GLY A 190 15.06 -1.85 0.94
N ALA A 191 15.93 -2.62 0.28
CA ALA A 191 16.37 -3.92 0.77
C ALA A 191 17.17 -3.78 2.06
N ALA A 192 18.08 -2.80 2.14
CA ALA A 192 18.86 -2.50 3.34
C ALA A 192 17.94 -2.05 4.50
N PHE A 193 16.94 -1.21 4.22
CA PHE A 193 15.95 -0.80 5.22
C PHE A 193 15.26 -2.01 5.85
N PHE A 194 14.68 -2.90 5.04
CA PHE A 194 14.00 -4.07 5.57
C PHE A 194 14.95 -5.03 6.28
N GLN A 195 16.19 -5.19 5.80
CA GLN A 195 17.20 -6.03 6.48
C GLN A 195 17.53 -5.48 7.86
N ASN A 196 17.76 -4.18 7.99
CA ASN A 196 18.05 -3.53 9.27
C ASN A 196 16.88 -3.67 10.24
N MET A 197 15.64 -3.45 9.78
CA MET A 197 14.45 -3.62 10.61
C MET A 197 14.26 -5.08 11.07
N LEU A 198 14.64 -6.07 10.25
CA LEU A 198 14.56 -7.48 10.59
C LEU A 198 15.50 -7.89 11.74
N VAL A 199 16.66 -7.24 11.86
CA VAL A 199 17.67 -7.53 12.88
C VAL A 199 17.64 -6.52 14.04
N GLY A 200 16.67 -5.61 14.07
CA GLY A 200 16.56 -4.57 15.10
C GLY A 200 17.68 -3.54 15.08
N ASN A 201 18.33 -3.35 13.94
CA ASN A 201 19.40 -2.38 13.74
C ASN A 201 18.77 -1.08 13.19
N LEU A 202 18.82 0.01 14.01
CA LEU A 202 18.22 1.32 13.71
C LEU A 202 19.29 2.33 13.32
#